data_6678699e2f5361bea2c6bf380c3676ba
#
_entry.id   6678699e2f5361bea2c6bf380c3676ba
#
_cell.length_a   1.000
_cell.length_b   1.000
_cell.length_c   1.000
_cell.angle_alpha   90.00
_cell.angle_beta   90.00
_cell.angle_gamma   90.00
#
_symmetry.space_group_name_H-M   'P 1'
#
loop_
_entity.id
_entity.type
_entity.pdbx_description
1 polymer ?
#
loop_
_entity_poly.entity_id
_entity_poly.type
_entity_poly.pdbx_seq_one_letter_code
_entity_poly.pdbx_strand_id
1 'polypeptide(L)'
;MGSYTIYSVTLELKKGELKMSKFGNTLKKYLNRYFIDAMGAMALGLFASLLIGTIFGTLYTYTHLEFLNTIAASAKAATGMAIGVAIAYKLGAHPLVMFSCAAVGAMSNGMGAIIAKDGGALLKWAATAGDGANVFYTAGPAGAFFAVIIASEIGMLVSKKTKVDILVTPVVTLLVGFAASWLLCPIVSYVMYYLGMFVSWATTFQPLLMGIVLSVIMGIILTLPISSAAICAMIFSESAYAVALMNGTDEGFLLAGGACVAGCCAQMVGFAVISFRENKWGGIVSQGLGTSMLQMGNIVKKPVIWVAPTLAAAVTGPISTMIFKLKCSGVAAGMGTCGLVGPIGVIDATENSVMKWVGIVLVCIVLPAILSFVFNEIMRKLGWIKTGDMQLDV
;
A
#
# COMPACT_ATOMS: atom_id res chain seq x y z
N MET A 1 -47.11 -40.74 0.86
CA MET A 1 -45.68 -40.79 0.49
C MET A 1 -45.11 -39.42 0.09
N GLY A 2 -45.85 -38.39 -0.25
CA GLY A 2 -45.33 -37.08 -0.69
C GLY A 2 -44.82 -36.13 0.42
N SER A 3 -45.23 -36.29 1.67
CA SER A 3 -44.88 -35.35 2.75
C SER A 3 -43.46 -35.53 3.30
N TYR A 4 -42.94 -36.74 3.28
CA TYR A 4 -41.56 -37.05 3.75
C TYR A 4 -40.48 -36.57 2.80
N THR A 5 -40.75 -36.53 1.50
CA THR A 5 -39.76 -36.08 0.47
C THR A 5 -39.59 -34.58 0.49
N ILE A 6 -40.62 -33.80 0.76
CA ILE A 6 -40.56 -32.33 0.85
C ILE A 6 -39.79 -31.91 2.10
N TYR A 7 -39.95 -32.63 3.22
CA TYR A 7 -39.26 -32.35 4.49
C TYR A 7 -37.76 -32.65 4.41
N SER A 8 -37.34 -33.71 3.69
CA SER A 8 -35.96 -34.04 3.45
C SER A 8 -35.23 -33.01 2.54
N VAL A 9 -35.89 -32.55 1.51
CA VAL A 9 -35.36 -31.52 0.57
C VAL A 9 -35.22 -30.18 1.26
N THR A 10 -36.17 -29.76 2.10
CA THR A 10 -36.07 -28.51 2.88
C THR A 10 -34.99 -28.57 3.97
N LEU A 11 -34.73 -29.74 4.56
CA LEU A 11 -33.65 -29.96 5.50
C LEU A 11 -32.27 -29.91 4.83
N GLU A 12 -32.13 -30.46 3.62
CA GLU A 12 -30.91 -30.40 2.83
C GLU A 12 -30.62 -28.97 2.34
N LEU A 13 -31.63 -28.22 1.88
CA LEU A 13 -31.49 -26.82 1.49
C LEU A 13 -31.07 -25.95 2.69
N LYS A 14 -31.69 -26.11 3.87
CA LYS A 14 -31.29 -25.43 5.10
C LYS A 14 -29.88 -25.80 5.56
N LYS A 15 -29.47 -27.06 5.43
CA LYS A 15 -28.09 -27.49 5.70
C LYS A 15 -27.11 -26.88 4.69
N GLY A 16 -27.47 -26.77 3.42
CA GLY A 16 -26.71 -26.09 2.38
C GLY A 16 -26.52 -24.61 2.64
N GLU A 17 -27.61 -23.90 3.00
CA GLU A 17 -27.55 -22.47 3.35
C GLU A 17 -26.73 -22.21 4.61
N LEU A 18 -26.86 -23.05 5.65
CA LEU A 18 -26.05 -22.98 6.88
C LEU A 18 -24.56 -23.27 6.61
N LYS A 19 -24.26 -24.19 5.68
CA LYS A 19 -22.90 -24.53 5.29
C LYS A 19 -22.25 -23.41 4.47
N MET A 20 -23.02 -22.81 3.55
CA MET A 20 -22.58 -21.62 2.77
C MET A 20 -22.41 -20.39 3.66
N SER A 21 -23.29 -20.14 4.63
CA SER A 21 -23.15 -19.05 5.62
C SER A 21 -21.92 -19.24 6.52
N LYS A 22 -21.65 -20.47 7.00
CA LYS A 22 -20.44 -20.78 7.77
C LYS A 22 -19.16 -20.61 6.92
N PHE A 23 -19.17 -21.05 5.69
CA PHE A 23 -18.04 -20.89 4.77
C PHE A 23 -17.78 -19.41 4.46
N GLY A 24 -18.83 -18.63 4.17
CA GLY A 24 -18.73 -17.19 3.93
C GLY A 24 -18.16 -16.43 5.15
N ASN A 25 -18.62 -16.77 6.36
CA ASN A 25 -18.11 -16.17 7.60
C ASN A 25 -16.66 -16.55 7.88
N THR A 26 -16.27 -17.79 7.58
CA THR A 26 -14.88 -18.26 7.74
C THR A 26 -13.97 -17.58 6.73
N LEU A 27 -14.39 -17.52 5.46
CA LEU A 27 -13.63 -16.83 4.41
C LEU A 27 -13.45 -15.34 4.75
N LYS A 28 -14.51 -14.67 5.18
CA LYS A 28 -14.45 -13.26 5.62
C LYS A 28 -13.46 -13.07 6.77
N LYS A 29 -13.43 -13.99 7.74
CA LYS A 29 -12.48 -13.95 8.86
C LYS A 29 -11.03 -14.04 8.38
N TYR A 30 -10.70 -14.95 7.46
CA TYR A 30 -9.36 -15.10 6.90
C TYR A 30 -8.97 -13.93 6.01
N LEU A 31 -9.90 -13.43 5.19
CA LEU A 31 -9.66 -12.22 4.37
C LEU A 31 -9.36 -11.02 5.26
N ASN A 32 -10.13 -10.79 6.32
CA ASN A 32 -9.86 -9.70 7.25
C ASN A 32 -8.49 -9.87 7.92
N ARG A 33 -8.17 -11.08 8.42
CA ARG A 33 -6.90 -11.36 9.10
C ARG A 33 -5.68 -11.11 8.22
N TYR A 34 -5.71 -11.57 6.97
CA TYR A 34 -4.53 -11.48 6.10
C TYR A 34 -4.50 -10.22 5.25
N PHE A 35 -5.62 -9.79 4.65
CA PHE A 35 -5.64 -8.62 3.77
C PHE A 35 -5.90 -7.29 4.48
N ILE A 36 -6.52 -7.27 5.66
CA ILE A 36 -6.72 -6.04 6.41
C ILE A 36 -5.69 -5.93 7.53
N ASP A 37 -5.65 -6.90 8.43
CA ASP A 37 -4.80 -6.83 9.62
C ASP A 37 -3.31 -6.96 9.28
N ALA A 38 -2.91 -7.98 8.53
CA ALA A 38 -1.50 -8.21 8.19
C ALA A 38 -0.97 -7.14 7.22
N MET A 39 -1.78 -6.68 6.24
CA MET A 39 -1.39 -5.60 5.33
C MET A 39 -1.30 -4.25 6.05
N GLY A 40 -2.21 -3.96 6.98
CA GLY A 40 -2.10 -2.79 7.85
C GLY A 40 -0.85 -2.82 8.73
N ALA A 41 -0.49 -3.99 9.27
CA ALA A 41 0.74 -4.16 10.03
C ALA A 41 2.00 -4.00 9.16
N MET A 42 1.98 -4.53 7.92
CA MET A 42 3.06 -4.30 6.96
C MET A 42 3.29 -2.79 6.74
N ALA A 43 2.22 -2.01 6.62
CA ALA A 43 2.33 -0.55 6.47
C ALA A 43 3.01 0.09 7.69
N LEU A 44 2.69 -0.33 8.92
CA LEU A 44 3.37 0.19 10.11
C LEU A 44 4.88 -0.12 10.09
N GLY A 45 5.25 -1.33 9.67
CA GLY A 45 6.64 -1.70 9.46
C GLY A 45 7.35 -0.81 8.42
N LEU A 46 6.69 -0.56 7.28
CA LEU A 46 7.18 0.35 6.24
C LEU A 46 7.31 1.80 6.73
N PHE A 47 6.37 2.28 7.54
CA PHE A 47 6.42 3.63 8.09
C PHE A 47 7.61 3.80 9.04
N ALA A 48 7.78 2.86 9.96
CA ALA A 48 8.85 2.91 10.94
C ALA A 48 10.26 2.75 10.33
N SER A 49 10.37 2.28 9.11
CA SER A 49 11.63 1.99 8.44
C SER A 49 11.81 2.79 7.14
N LEU A 50 11.26 2.31 6.03
CA LEU A 50 11.49 2.88 4.70
C LEU A 50 11.09 4.37 4.62
N LEU A 51 9.93 4.72 5.16
CA LEU A 51 9.43 6.08 5.12
C LEU A 51 10.30 7.04 5.96
N ILE A 52 10.60 6.67 7.19
CA ILE A 52 11.51 7.47 8.04
C ILE A 52 12.89 7.57 7.40
N GLY A 53 13.38 6.47 6.82
CA GLY A 53 14.61 6.47 6.05
C GLY A 53 14.60 7.41 4.84
N THR A 54 13.46 7.52 4.16
CA THR A 54 13.30 8.48 3.04
C THR A 54 13.31 9.93 3.55
N ILE A 55 12.59 10.23 4.64
CA ILE A 55 12.56 11.58 5.23
C ILE A 55 13.98 12.02 5.62
N PHE A 56 14.74 11.18 6.35
CA PHE A 56 16.10 11.51 6.73
C PHE A 56 17.04 11.61 5.52
N GLY A 57 16.84 10.79 4.49
CA GLY A 57 17.59 10.89 3.23
C GLY A 57 17.33 12.22 2.51
N THR A 58 16.07 12.66 2.45
CA THR A 58 15.69 13.96 1.86
C THR A 58 16.30 15.12 2.69
N LEU A 59 16.25 15.05 4.02
CA LEU A 59 16.91 16.05 4.88
C LEU A 59 18.42 16.09 4.65
N TYR A 60 19.06 14.93 4.49
CA TYR A 60 20.50 14.86 4.14
C TYR A 60 20.80 15.58 2.83
N THR A 61 19.98 15.40 1.80
CA THR A 61 20.18 16.05 0.49
C THR A 61 20.21 17.57 0.58
N TYR A 62 19.45 18.17 1.52
CA TYR A 62 19.40 19.63 1.71
C TYR A 62 20.41 20.16 2.75
N THR A 63 20.74 19.34 3.76
CA THR A 63 21.56 19.80 4.89
C THR A 63 23.02 19.32 4.82
N HIS A 64 23.29 18.25 4.06
CA HIS A 64 24.57 17.57 3.95
C HIS A 64 25.15 17.07 5.30
N LEU A 65 24.29 16.80 6.30
CA LEU A 65 24.69 16.30 7.61
C LEU A 65 24.82 14.77 7.60
N GLU A 66 26.03 14.23 7.63
CA GLU A 66 26.32 12.80 7.46
C GLU A 66 25.58 11.85 8.42
N PHE A 67 25.29 12.30 9.66
CA PHE A 67 24.52 11.48 10.59
C PHE A 67 23.10 11.17 10.08
N LEU A 68 22.49 12.08 9.31
CA LEU A 68 21.17 11.87 8.69
C LEU A 68 21.21 10.77 7.62
N ASN A 69 22.31 10.73 6.86
CA ASN A 69 22.53 9.68 5.87
C ASN A 69 22.70 8.30 6.55
N THR A 70 23.43 8.24 7.66
CA THR A 70 23.61 7.02 8.44
C THR A 70 22.27 6.49 8.99
N ILE A 71 21.42 7.39 9.53
CA ILE A 71 20.06 7.03 9.99
C ILE A 71 19.22 6.54 8.82
N ALA A 72 19.23 7.28 7.69
CA ALA A 72 18.48 6.93 6.49
C ALA A 72 18.83 5.53 5.95
N ALA A 73 20.12 5.25 5.81
CA ALA A 73 20.60 3.97 5.33
C ALA A 73 20.22 2.82 6.26
N SER A 74 20.40 3.00 7.57
CA SER A 74 20.04 2.00 8.60
C SER A 74 18.54 1.72 8.63
N ALA A 75 17.72 2.76 8.57
CA ALA A 75 16.26 2.64 8.55
C ALA A 75 15.76 1.92 7.29
N LYS A 76 16.28 2.27 6.10
CA LYS A 76 15.95 1.60 4.84
C LYS A 76 16.38 0.12 4.85
N ALA A 77 17.57 -0.19 5.36
CA ALA A 77 18.06 -1.58 5.49
C ALA A 77 17.17 -2.44 6.39
N ALA A 78 16.57 -1.84 7.42
CA ALA A 78 15.69 -2.55 8.36
C ALA A 78 14.28 -2.85 7.78
N THR A 79 13.95 -2.40 6.56
CA THR A 79 12.58 -2.48 6.00
C THR A 79 12.00 -3.88 6.02
N GLY A 80 12.70 -4.88 5.50
CA GLY A 80 12.22 -6.26 5.49
C GLY A 80 12.02 -6.83 6.90
N MET A 81 12.94 -6.51 7.82
CA MET A 81 12.84 -6.93 9.23
C MET A 81 11.62 -6.30 9.92
N ALA A 82 11.41 -5.02 9.71
CA ALA A 82 10.28 -4.29 10.29
C ALA A 82 8.93 -4.84 9.79
N ILE A 83 8.82 -5.14 8.50
CA ILE A 83 7.65 -5.81 7.91
C ILE A 83 7.43 -7.16 8.58
N GLY A 84 8.48 -7.98 8.71
CA GLY A 84 8.40 -9.31 9.28
C GLY A 84 7.90 -9.31 10.72
N VAL A 85 8.47 -8.44 11.56
CA VAL A 85 8.06 -8.28 12.97
C VAL A 85 6.62 -7.77 13.06
N ALA A 86 6.27 -6.72 12.29
CA ALA A 86 4.95 -6.10 12.36
C ALA A 86 3.83 -7.06 11.99
N ILE A 87 3.99 -7.84 10.91
CA ILE A 87 3.01 -8.83 10.47
C ILE A 87 2.88 -9.93 11.53
N ALA A 88 3.99 -10.52 11.98
CA ALA A 88 3.96 -11.59 12.98
C ALA A 88 3.33 -11.13 14.30
N TYR A 89 3.64 -9.90 14.76
CA TYR A 89 3.02 -9.29 15.93
C TYR A 89 1.49 -9.18 15.77
N LYS A 90 1.03 -8.63 14.65
CA LYS A 90 -0.41 -8.44 14.40
C LYS A 90 -1.17 -9.77 14.27
N LEU A 91 -0.53 -10.80 13.74
CA LEU A 91 -1.08 -12.15 13.66
C LEU A 91 -1.11 -12.87 15.03
N GLY A 92 -0.54 -12.26 16.09
CA GLY A 92 -0.51 -12.79 17.45
C GLY A 92 0.59 -13.83 17.67
N ALA A 93 1.69 -13.76 16.91
CA ALA A 93 2.80 -14.68 17.06
C ALA A 93 3.53 -14.52 18.40
N HIS A 94 3.99 -15.65 18.95
CA HIS A 94 4.83 -15.65 20.14
C HIS A 94 6.20 -15.00 19.87
N PRO A 95 6.90 -14.47 20.89
CA PRO A 95 8.15 -13.71 20.70
C PRO A 95 9.21 -14.44 19.86
N LEU A 96 9.44 -15.74 20.05
CA LEU A 96 10.39 -16.50 19.26
C LEU A 96 10.04 -16.54 17.77
N VAL A 97 8.75 -16.73 17.44
CA VAL A 97 8.27 -16.68 16.05
C VAL A 97 8.40 -15.27 15.48
N MET A 98 8.00 -14.26 16.27
CA MET A 98 8.04 -12.86 15.85
C MET A 98 9.47 -12.41 15.49
N PHE A 99 10.45 -12.71 16.35
CA PHE A 99 11.85 -12.36 16.06
C PHE A 99 12.45 -13.19 14.91
N SER A 100 12.06 -14.45 14.76
CA SER A 100 12.44 -15.25 13.59
C SER A 100 11.85 -14.68 12.30
N CYS A 101 10.62 -14.15 12.34
CA CYS A 101 9.99 -13.48 11.21
C CYS A 101 10.70 -12.19 10.78
N ALA A 102 11.50 -11.54 11.66
CA ALA A 102 12.38 -10.45 11.25
C ALA A 102 13.40 -10.92 10.20
N ALA A 103 14.04 -12.06 10.47
CA ALA A 103 15.01 -12.64 9.52
C ALA A 103 14.31 -13.13 8.23
N VAL A 104 13.12 -13.74 8.34
CA VAL A 104 12.32 -14.13 7.17
C VAL A 104 11.97 -12.91 6.31
N GLY A 105 11.52 -11.82 6.92
CA GLY A 105 11.19 -10.58 6.22
C GLY A 105 12.40 -9.96 5.50
N ALA A 106 13.56 -9.93 6.16
CA ALA A 106 14.81 -9.44 5.55
C ALA A 106 15.22 -10.30 4.34
N MET A 107 15.18 -11.62 4.51
CA MET A 107 15.55 -12.59 3.47
C MET A 107 14.60 -12.52 2.28
N SER A 108 13.29 -12.52 2.50
CA SER A 108 12.29 -12.50 1.43
C SER A 108 12.25 -11.18 0.68
N ASN A 109 12.49 -10.06 1.36
CA ASN A 109 12.62 -8.75 0.72
C ASN A 109 13.77 -8.71 -0.30
N GLY A 110 14.89 -9.39 0.00
CA GLY A 110 16.07 -9.47 -0.88
C GLY A 110 16.20 -10.76 -1.70
N MET A 111 15.18 -11.62 -1.72
CA MET A 111 15.31 -13.00 -2.25
C MET A 111 15.76 -13.06 -3.72
N GLY A 112 15.36 -12.11 -4.57
CA GLY A 112 15.80 -12.06 -5.96
C GLY A 112 17.33 -12.01 -6.08
N ALA A 113 17.99 -11.18 -5.26
CA ALA A 113 19.45 -11.06 -5.26
C ALA A 113 20.13 -12.35 -4.74
N ILE A 114 19.51 -13.04 -3.77
CA ILE A 114 20.00 -14.31 -3.24
C ILE A 114 19.95 -15.39 -4.30
N ILE A 115 18.82 -15.54 -4.99
CA ILE A 115 18.65 -16.53 -6.08
C ILE A 115 19.63 -16.25 -7.22
N ALA A 116 19.85 -14.99 -7.56
CA ALA A 116 20.81 -14.59 -8.59
C ALA A 116 22.23 -15.01 -8.25
N LYS A 117 22.65 -14.83 -7.00
CA LYS A 117 24.00 -15.11 -6.52
C LYS A 117 24.31 -16.60 -6.49
N ASP A 118 23.34 -17.42 -6.09
CA ASP A 118 23.53 -18.88 -5.94
C ASP A 118 23.38 -19.65 -7.25
N GLY A 119 23.13 -19.00 -8.38
CA GLY A 119 22.95 -19.65 -9.69
C GLY A 119 21.80 -20.64 -9.73
N GLY A 120 20.96 -20.66 -8.71
CA GLY A 120 19.84 -21.57 -8.51
C GLY A 120 18.66 -21.29 -9.44
N ALA A 121 18.83 -21.69 -10.67
CA ALA A 121 17.96 -21.36 -11.79
C ALA A 121 16.80 -22.34 -11.98
N LEU A 122 16.05 -22.71 -10.98
CA LEU A 122 14.77 -23.36 -11.20
C LEU A 122 13.74 -22.40 -11.83
N LEU A 123 13.91 -21.10 -11.63
CA LEU A 123 13.06 -20.07 -12.22
C LEU A 123 13.94 -18.85 -12.58
N LYS A 124 14.43 -18.80 -13.81
CA LYS A 124 15.20 -17.65 -14.34
C LYS A 124 14.26 -16.48 -14.60
N TRP A 125 13.97 -15.71 -13.59
CA TRP A 125 13.28 -14.42 -13.69
C TRP A 125 14.31 -13.33 -13.91
N ALA A 126 14.85 -13.26 -15.12
CA ALA A 126 15.79 -12.23 -15.47
C ALA A 126 15.19 -11.31 -16.53
N ALA A 127 15.12 -10.03 -16.27
CA ALA A 127 15.06 -9.05 -17.32
C ALA A 127 16.47 -8.86 -17.88
N THR A 128 16.60 -8.76 -19.19
CA THR A 128 17.88 -8.49 -19.83
C THR A 128 18.05 -6.97 -19.88
N ALA A 129 19.07 -6.45 -19.20
CA ALA A 129 19.44 -5.04 -19.32
C ALA A 129 19.95 -4.72 -20.73
N GLY A 130 19.95 -3.43 -21.12
CA GLY A 130 20.42 -2.99 -22.42
C GLY A 130 21.89 -3.32 -22.73
N ASP A 131 22.69 -3.66 -21.72
CA ASP A 131 24.06 -4.15 -21.82
C ASP A 131 24.18 -5.68 -21.90
N GLY A 132 23.05 -6.40 -21.96
CA GLY A 132 23.00 -7.85 -21.98
C GLY A 132 23.11 -8.53 -20.62
N ALA A 133 23.22 -7.76 -19.50
CA ALA A 133 23.28 -8.32 -18.17
C ALA A 133 21.90 -8.79 -17.69
N ASN A 134 21.84 -9.97 -17.06
CA ASN A 134 20.61 -10.45 -16.46
C ASN A 134 20.39 -9.74 -15.11
N VAL A 135 19.27 -9.04 -14.97
CA VAL A 135 18.88 -8.38 -13.73
C VAL A 135 17.75 -9.16 -13.06
N PHE A 136 18.04 -9.63 -11.86
CA PHE A 136 17.07 -10.37 -11.07
C PHE A 136 16.23 -9.42 -10.22
N TYR A 137 14.92 -9.62 -10.28
CA TYR A 137 13.96 -8.88 -9.49
C TYR A 137 13.96 -9.30 -8.02
N THR A 138 13.99 -8.33 -7.13
CA THR A 138 13.66 -8.58 -5.73
C THR A 138 12.14 -8.55 -5.58
N ALA A 139 11.59 -9.48 -4.80
CA ALA A 139 10.15 -9.50 -4.52
C ALA A 139 9.73 -8.33 -3.61
N GLY A 140 10.70 -7.65 -3.01
CA GLY A 140 10.49 -6.47 -2.18
C GLY A 140 9.49 -6.69 -1.04
N PRO A 141 8.78 -5.64 -0.64
CA PRO A 141 7.77 -5.73 0.43
C PRO A 141 6.68 -6.75 0.18
N ALA A 142 6.31 -7.00 -1.09
CA ALA A 142 5.31 -8.00 -1.44
C ALA A 142 5.77 -9.43 -1.14
N GLY A 143 7.03 -9.75 -1.47
CA GLY A 143 7.62 -11.05 -1.12
C GLY A 143 7.70 -11.24 0.39
N ALA A 144 8.13 -10.22 1.12
CA ALA A 144 8.16 -10.23 2.58
C ALA A 144 6.76 -10.48 3.16
N PHE A 145 5.72 -9.85 2.62
CA PHE A 145 4.34 -10.02 3.06
C PHE A 145 3.89 -11.48 3.00
N PHE A 146 3.98 -12.11 1.84
CA PHE A 146 3.49 -13.49 1.68
C PHE A 146 4.34 -14.51 2.43
N ALA A 147 5.66 -14.39 2.40
CA ALA A 147 6.55 -15.33 3.07
C ALA A 147 6.41 -15.28 4.59
N VAL A 148 6.29 -14.08 5.17
CA VAL A 148 6.14 -13.89 6.62
C VAL A 148 4.80 -14.42 7.11
N ILE A 149 3.69 -14.24 6.38
CA ILE A 149 2.39 -14.81 6.78
C ILE A 149 2.52 -16.32 6.92
N ILE A 150 3.07 -17.02 5.93
CA ILE A 150 3.22 -18.48 5.98
C ILE A 150 4.15 -18.90 7.10
N ALA A 151 5.31 -18.25 7.23
CA ALA A 151 6.28 -18.55 8.27
C ALA A 151 5.72 -18.34 9.68
N SER A 152 4.97 -17.25 9.88
CA SER A 152 4.36 -16.95 11.19
C SER A 152 3.27 -17.94 11.57
N GLU A 153 2.38 -18.30 10.64
CA GLU A 153 1.30 -19.28 10.92
C GLU A 153 1.88 -20.66 11.25
N ILE A 154 2.85 -21.15 10.47
CA ILE A 154 3.48 -22.46 10.76
C ILE A 154 4.35 -22.39 12.01
N GLY A 155 5.09 -21.29 12.22
CA GLY A 155 5.85 -21.07 13.45
C GLY A 155 4.96 -21.11 14.70
N MET A 156 3.80 -20.47 14.65
CA MET A 156 2.82 -20.50 15.76
C MET A 156 2.25 -21.92 15.99
N LEU A 157 2.08 -22.72 14.94
CA LEU A 157 1.62 -24.11 15.10
C LEU A 157 2.63 -24.98 15.83
N VAL A 158 3.93 -24.68 15.74
CA VAL A 158 5.02 -25.45 16.39
C VAL A 158 5.38 -24.88 17.76
N SER A 159 5.27 -23.57 17.94
CA SER A 159 5.67 -22.88 19.15
C SER A 159 4.97 -23.42 20.41
N LYS A 160 5.74 -23.58 21.47
CA LYS A 160 5.34 -24.12 22.79
C LYS A 160 4.87 -25.58 22.77
N LYS A 161 5.14 -26.35 21.72
CA LYS A 161 4.77 -27.77 21.64
C LYS A 161 5.91 -28.72 21.96
N THR A 162 7.14 -28.25 22.01
CA THR A 162 8.32 -29.06 22.24
C THR A 162 9.06 -28.63 23.50
N LYS A 163 9.78 -29.58 24.16
CA LYS A 163 10.59 -29.29 25.36
C LYS A 163 11.79 -28.40 25.05
N VAL A 164 12.22 -28.32 23.80
CA VAL A 164 13.34 -27.49 23.28
C VAL A 164 12.81 -26.40 22.36
N ASP A 165 11.74 -25.75 22.75
CA ASP A 165 11.01 -24.74 21.96
C ASP A 165 11.92 -23.60 21.46
N ILE A 166 12.87 -23.19 22.30
CA ILE A 166 13.83 -22.12 22.00
C ILE A 166 14.67 -22.39 20.74
N LEU A 167 14.88 -23.65 20.39
CA LEU A 167 15.62 -24.05 19.20
C LEU A 167 14.70 -24.46 18.06
N VAL A 168 13.70 -25.25 18.35
CA VAL A 168 12.80 -25.84 17.33
C VAL A 168 11.95 -24.77 16.65
N THR A 169 11.37 -23.86 17.41
CA THR A 169 10.48 -22.82 16.87
C THR A 169 11.22 -21.87 15.91
N PRO A 170 12.38 -21.28 16.25
CA PRO A 170 13.10 -20.44 15.29
C PRO A 170 13.58 -21.21 14.04
N VAL A 171 14.10 -22.43 14.21
CA VAL A 171 14.59 -23.25 13.09
C VAL A 171 13.46 -23.56 12.12
N VAL A 172 12.30 -24.02 12.61
CA VAL A 172 11.15 -24.31 11.75
C VAL A 172 10.64 -23.04 11.07
N THR A 173 10.50 -21.93 11.82
CA THR A 173 10.04 -20.66 11.24
C THR A 173 10.96 -20.16 10.13
N LEU A 174 12.28 -20.25 10.32
CA LEU A 174 13.27 -19.85 9.32
C LEU A 174 13.28 -20.75 8.09
N LEU A 175 13.26 -22.09 8.29
CA LEU A 175 13.23 -23.04 7.17
C LEU A 175 11.94 -22.91 6.34
N VAL A 176 10.80 -22.78 6.99
CA VAL A 176 9.51 -22.56 6.30
C VAL A 176 9.52 -21.21 5.62
N GLY A 177 10.02 -20.17 6.28
CA GLY A 177 10.16 -18.83 5.71
C GLY A 177 11.07 -18.83 4.48
N PHE A 178 12.20 -19.56 4.53
CA PHE A 178 13.07 -19.72 3.37
C PHE A 178 12.35 -20.45 2.22
N ALA A 179 11.72 -21.59 2.50
CA ALA A 179 11.01 -22.37 1.49
C ALA A 179 9.85 -21.54 0.86
N ALA A 180 9.09 -20.84 1.67
CA ALA A 180 8.03 -19.94 1.21
C ALA A 180 8.58 -18.80 0.35
N SER A 181 9.70 -18.19 0.76
CA SER A 181 10.36 -17.13 0.01
C SER A 181 10.88 -17.63 -1.32
N TRP A 182 11.56 -18.79 -1.31
CA TRP A 182 12.14 -19.38 -2.51
C TRP A 182 11.08 -19.77 -3.54
N LEU A 183 9.90 -20.22 -3.09
CA LEU A 183 8.80 -20.64 -3.97
C LEU A 183 7.94 -19.43 -4.43
N LEU A 184 7.59 -18.51 -3.52
CA LEU A 184 6.62 -17.46 -3.80
C LEU A 184 7.26 -16.17 -4.31
N CYS A 185 8.44 -15.80 -3.83
CA CYS A 185 9.05 -14.53 -4.21
C CYS A 185 9.29 -14.39 -5.73
N PRO A 186 9.73 -15.41 -6.47
CA PRO A 186 9.83 -15.33 -7.93
C PRO A 186 8.48 -15.04 -8.59
N ILE A 187 7.41 -15.72 -8.14
CA ILE A 187 6.06 -15.54 -8.69
C ILE A 187 5.56 -14.11 -8.40
N VAL A 188 5.72 -13.66 -7.16
CA VAL A 188 5.35 -12.30 -6.75
C VAL A 188 6.14 -11.25 -7.54
N SER A 189 7.45 -11.43 -7.69
CA SER A 189 8.31 -10.53 -8.48
C SER A 189 7.83 -10.43 -9.92
N TYR A 190 7.48 -11.55 -10.53
CA TYR A 190 6.98 -11.59 -11.90
C TYR A 190 5.66 -10.81 -12.05
N VAL A 191 4.71 -11.05 -11.16
CA VAL A 191 3.43 -10.32 -11.17
C VAL A 191 3.66 -8.82 -10.98
N MET A 192 4.50 -8.43 -10.02
CA MET A 192 4.80 -7.02 -9.75
C MET A 192 5.54 -6.36 -10.93
N TYR A 193 6.42 -7.10 -11.61
CA TYR A 193 7.09 -6.66 -12.82
C TYR A 193 6.11 -6.26 -13.92
N TYR A 194 5.23 -7.18 -14.32
CA TYR A 194 4.27 -6.89 -15.38
C TYR A 194 3.27 -5.81 -15.00
N LEU A 195 2.88 -5.76 -13.72
CA LEU A 195 2.03 -4.70 -13.21
C LEU A 195 2.74 -3.33 -13.28
N GLY A 196 4.00 -3.26 -12.85
CA GLY A 196 4.81 -2.05 -12.95
C GLY A 196 5.04 -1.62 -14.39
N MET A 197 5.39 -2.56 -15.28
CA MET A 197 5.51 -2.29 -16.72
C MET A 197 4.21 -1.78 -17.33
N PHE A 198 3.09 -2.42 -17.02
CA PHE A 198 1.78 -1.99 -17.54
C PHE A 198 1.44 -0.57 -17.08
N VAL A 199 1.61 -0.27 -15.80
CA VAL A 199 1.37 1.06 -15.24
C VAL A 199 2.29 2.10 -15.90
N SER A 200 3.58 1.79 -16.02
CA SER A 200 4.59 2.65 -16.63
C SER A 200 4.29 2.93 -18.10
N TRP A 201 4.05 1.87 -18.88
CA TRP A 201 3.69 1.96 -20.29
C TRP A 201 2.40 2.76 -20.50
N ALA A 202 1.36 2.43 -19.75
CA ALA A 202 0.06 3.08 -19.90
C ALA A 202 0.11 4.56 -19.51
N THR A 203 0.91 4.94 -18.51
CA THR A 203 1.09 6.34 -18.11
C THR A 203 1.92 7.11 -19.15
N THR A 204 2.92 6.48 -19.74
CA THR A 204 3.73 7.10 -20.81
C THR A 204 2.88 7.31 -22.07
N PHE A 205 2.05 6.34 -22.44
CA PHE A 205 1.23 6.39 -23.65
C PHE A 205 0.02 7.33 -23.49
N GLN A 206 -0.67 7.29 -22.35
CA GLN A 206 -1.89 8.07 -22.09
C GLN A 206 -1.86 8.70 -20.68
N PRO A 207 -1.01 9.72 -20.46
CA PRO A 207 -0.84 10.32 -19.12
C PRO A 207 -2.13 10.95 -18.56
N LEU A 208 -3.03 11.45 -19.44
CA LEU A 208 -4.31 11.99 -19.03
C LEU A 208 -5.21 10.89 -18.44
N LEU A 209 -5.44 9.83 -19.21
CA LEU A 209 -6.34 8.75 -18.82
C LEU A 209 -5.80 8.02 -17.58
N MET A 210 -4.52 7.67 -17.60
CA MET A 210 -3.88 6.98 -16.47
C MET A 210 -3.77 7.88 -15.24
N GLY A 211 -3.56 9.19 -15.43
CA GLY A 211 -3.63 10.17 -14.35
C GLY A 211 -5.00 10.13 -13.65
N ILE A 212 -6.11 10.08 -14.40
CA ILE A 212 -7.46 9.94 -13.84
C ILE A 212 -7.62 8.60 -13.12
N VAL A 213 -7.30 7.49 -13.80
CA VAL A 213 -7.52 6.13 -13.28
C VAL A 213 -6.73 5.88 -12.00
N LEU A 214 -5.44 6.19 -12.00
CA LEU A 214 -4.57 5.95 -10.85
C LEU A 214 -4.93 6.85 -9.66
N SER A 215 -5.20 8.13 -9.90
CA SER A 215 -5.58 9.05 -8.82
C SER A 215 -6.91 8.66 -8.18
N VAL A 216 -7.90 8.27 -8.97
CA VAL A 216 -9.20 7.83 -8.46
C VAL A 216 -9.07 6.51 -7.70
N ILE A 217 -8.43 5.50 -8.29
CA ILE A 217 -8.30 4.18 -7.66
C ILE A 217 -7.51 4.28 -6.36
N MET A 218 -6.34 4.93 -6.36
CA MET A 218 -5.51 5.04 -5.16
C MET A 218 -6.14 5.93 -4.09
N GLY A 219 -6.84 6.99 -4.48
CA GLY A 219 -7.63 7.80 -3.57
C GLY A 219 -8.73 6.98 -2.87
N ILE A 220 -9.48 6.18 -3.62
CA ILE A 220 -10.48 5.25 -3.08
C ILE A 220 -9.83 4.24 -2.13
N ILE A 221 -8.74 3.60 -2.53
CA ILE A 221 -8.02 2.61 -1.72
C ILE A 221 -7.54 3.22 -0.39
N LEU A 222 -7.05 4.46 -0.39
CA LEU A 222 -6.63 5.16 0.82
C LEU A 222 -7.77 5.32 1.84
N THR A 223 -8.99 5.53 1.36
CA THR A 223 -10.16 5.71 2.24
C THR A 223 -10.73 4.38 2.72
N LEU A 224 -10.51 3.29 1.98
CA LEU A 224 -10.88 1.93 2.39
C LEU A 224 -10.00 1.44 3.55
N PRO A 225 -10.48 0.47 4.37
CA PRO A 225 -9.70 -0.16 5.42
C PRO A 225 -8.65 -1.14 4.84
N ILE A 226 -7.88 -0.66 3.85
CA ILE A 226 -6.81 -1.38 3.15
C ILE A 226 -5.61 -0.45 3.13
N SER A 227 -4.40 -1.00 3.23
CA SER A 227 -3.19 -0.18 3.21
C SER A 227 -2.79 0.24 1.80
N SER A 228 -3.16 1.46 1.39
CA SER A 228 -2.71 2.07 0.13
C SER A 228 -1.18 2.24 0.08
N ALA A 229 -0.57 2.57 1.21
CA ALA A 229 0.88 2.66 1.34
C ALA A 229 1.59 1.33 1.06
N ALA A 230 1.05 0.22 1.58
CA ALA A 230 1.56 -1.11 1.32
C ALA A 230 1.41 -1.50 -0.16
N ILE A 231 0.26 -1.20 -0.76
CA ILE A 231 0.01 -1.46 -2.19
C ILE A 231 0.99 -0.66 -3.05
N CYS A 232 1.17 0.64 -2.77
CA CYS A 232 2.13 1.46 -3.52
C CYS A 232 3.57 1.00 -3.30
N ALA A 233 3.95 0.57 -2.09
CA ALA A 233 5.28 0.00 -1.84
C ALA A 233 5.55 -1.27 -2.65
N MET A 234 4.52 -2.05 -2.94
CA MET A 234 4.65 -3.23 -3.80
C MET A 234 4.78 -2.85 -5.28
N ILE A 235 3.89 -1.97 -5.78
CA ILE A 235 3.82 -1.57 -7.19
C ILE A 235 5.01 -0.69 -7.56
N PHE A 236 5.31 0.32 -6.74
CA PHE A 236 6.37 1.31 -6.97
C PHE A 236 7.64 0.98 -6.18
N SER A 237 8.01 -0.30 -6.10
CA SER A 237 9.23 -0.77 -5.43
C SER A 237 10.48 -0.33 -6.17
N GLU A 238 11.63 -0.29 -5.47
CA GLU A 238 12.92 0.04 -6.08
C GLU A 238 13.29 -0.93 -7.21
N SER A 239 12.95 -2.21 -7.06
CA SER A 239 13.17 -3.22 -8.11
C SER A 239 12.30 -2.96 -9.36
N ALA A 240 11.05 -2.55 -9.19
CA ALA A 240 10.18 -2.21 -10.31
C ALA A 240 10.67 -0.93 -11.02
N TYR A 241 11.17 0.05 -10.25
CA TYR A 241 11.77 1.25 -10.82
C TYR A 241 13.04 0.95 -11.63
N ALA A 242 13.93 0.10 -11.10
CA ALA A 242 15.14 -0.30 -11.81
C ALA A 242 14.84 -0.89 -13.20
N VAL A 243 13.75 -1.64 -13.32
CA VAL A 243 13.33 -2.19 -14.60
C VAL A 243 12.64 -1.17 -15.49
N ALA A 244 11.83 -0.28 -14.94
CA ALA A 244 11.28 0.83 -15.72
C ALA A 244 12.42 1.64 -16.36
N LEU A 245 13.50 1.87 -15.60
CA LEU A 245 14.70 2.54 -16.07
C LEU A 245 15.38 1.78 -17.22
N MET A 246 15.55 0.45 -17.10
CA MET A 246 16.12 -0.37 -18.19
C MET A 246 15.29 -0.38 -19.46
N ASN A 247 13.98 -0.28 -19.33
CA ASN A 247 13.05 -0.24 -20.46
C ASN A 247 12.80 1.17 -21.01
N GLY A 248 13.42 2.20 -20.43
CA GLY A 248 13.20 3.60 -20.82
C GLY A 248 11.80 4.11 -20.54
N THR A 249 11.11 3.54 -19.55
CA THR A 249 9.74 3.90 -19.13
C THR A 249 9.68 4.45 -17.71
N ASP A 250 10.81 4.82 -17.14
CA ASP A 250 10.96 5.31 -15.77
C ASP A 250 10.22 6.63 -15.53
N GLU A 251 10.16 7.53 -16.52
CA GLU A 251 9.39 8.77 -16.41
C GLU A 251 7.88 8.45 -16.21
N GLY A 252 7.31 7.57 -17.03
CA GLY A 252 5.92 7.13 -16.89
C GLY A 252 5.64 6.45 -15.56
N PHE A 253 6.59 5.65 -15.08
CA PHE A 253 6.50 4.98 -13.76
C PHE A 253 6.46 5.99 -12.61
N LEU A 254 7.33 6.98 -12.62
CA LEU A 254 7.36 8.02 -11.58
C LEU A 254 6.15 8.96 -11.66
N LEU A 255 5.70 9.30 -12.87
CA LEU A 255 4.47 10.09 -13.08
C LEU A 255 3.23 9.37 -12.57
N ALA A 256 3.16 8.03 -12.73
CA ALA A 256 2.11 7.21 -12.18
C ALA A 256 2.06 7.32 -10.65
N GLY A 257 3.22 7.28 -9.98
CA GLY A 257 3.32 7.52 -8.54
C GLY A 257 2.85 8.92 -8.14
N GLY A 258 3.19 9.95 -8.92
CA GLY A 258 2.71 11.32 -8.71
C GLY A 258 1.19 11.47 -8.85
N ALA A 259 0.56 10.75 -9.79
CA ALA A 259 -0.89 10.68 -9.91
C ALA A 259 -1.54 10.02 -8.68
N CYS A 260 -0.92 8.96 -8.16
CA CYS A 260 -1.39 8.29 -6.93
C CYS A 260 -1.36 9.25 -5.74
N VAL A 261 -0.29 10.04 -5.56
CA VAL A 261 -0.21 11.08 -4.52
C VAL A 261 -1.34 12.09 -4.68
N ALA A 262 -1.57 12.59 -5.90
CA ALA A 262 -2.63 13.57 -6.17
C ALA A 262 -4.01 13.04 -5.75
N GLY A 263 -4.32 11.79 -6.07
CA GLY A 263 -5.57 11.13 -5.69
C GLY A 263 -5.70 10.94 -4.18
N CYS A 264 -4.65 10.50 -3.51
CA CYS A 264 -4.60 10.35 -2.06
C CYS A 264 -4.78 11.71 -1.35
N CYS A 265 -4.10 12.76 -1.82
CA CYS A 265 -4.27 14.12 -1.32
C CYS A 265 -5.71 14.63 -1.53
N ALA A 266 -6.31 14.34 -2.68
CA ALA A 266 -7.68 14.74 -2.97
C ALA A 266 -8.70 14.13 -2.00
N GLN A 267 -8.51 12.87 -1.61
CA GLN A 267 -9.38 12.26 -0.60
C GLN A 267 -9.15 12.86 0.79
N MET A 268 -7.92 13.03 1.21
CA MET A 268 -7.60 13.51 2.57
C MET A 268 -8.00 14.98 2.76
N VAL A 269 -7.47 15.86 1.92
CA VAL A 269 -7.78 17.30 1.97
C VAL A 269 -9.24 17.53 1.61
N GLY A 270 -9.77 16.78 0.64
CA GLY A 270 -11.16 16.85 0.25
C GLY A 270 -12.09 16.60 1.43
N PHE A 271 -11.99 15.46 2.10
CA PHE A 271 -12.82 15.15 3.27
C PHE A 271 -12.59 16.11 4.42
N ALA A 272 -11.35 16.55 4.66
CA ALA A 272 -11.04 17.55 5.68
C ALA A 272 -11.85 18.84 5.47
N VAL A 273 -11.88 19.35 4.23
CA VAL A 273 -12.56 20.60 3.87
C VAL A 273 -14.09 20.43 3.83
N ILE A 274 -14.61 19.41 3.17
CA ILE A 274 -16.07 19.25 2.99
C ILE A 274 -16.79 18.91 4.30
N SER A 275 -16.10 18.28 5.25
CA SER A 275 -16.63 17.97 6.58
C SER A 275 -16.37 19.06 7.63
N PHE A 276 -15.80 20.22 7.24
CA PHE A 276 -15.43 21.28 8.18
C PHE A 276 -16.63 21.82 8.98
N ARG A 277 -17.82 21.87 8.37
CA ARG A 277 -19.03 22.34 9.04
C ARG A 277 -19.38 21.49 10.26
N GLU A 278 -19.16 20.18 10.18
CA GLU A 278 -19.44 19.18 11.20
C GLU A 278 -18.27 19.01 12.20
N ASN A 279 -17.04 18.90 11.69
CA ASN A 279 -15.87 18.42 12.47
C ASN A 279 -14.88 19.53 12.84
N LYS A 280 -15.06 20.76 12.33
CA LYS A 280 -14.20 21.92 12.60
C LYS A 280 -12.71 21.63 12.40
N TRP A 281 -11.85 22.26 13.20
CA TRP A 281 -10.39 22.11 13.11
C TRP A 281 -9.90 20.69 13.45
N GLY A 282 -10.60 20.01 14.39
CA GLY A 282 -10.29 18.60 14.69
C GLY A 282 -10.42 17.70 13.45
N GLY A 283 -11.48 17.93 12.65
CA GLY A 283 -11.66 17.21 11.38
C GLY A 283 -10.62 17.55 10.32
N ILE A 284 -10.15 18.80 10.24
CA ILE A 284 -9.05 19.19 9.33
C ILE A 284 -7.78 18.42 9.66
N VAL A 285 -7.38 18.38 10.92
CA VAL A 285 -6.15 17.72 11.36
C VAL A 285 -6.27 16.21 11.23
N SER A 286 -7.35 15.62 11.75
CA SER A 286 -7.53 14.16 11.78
C SER A 286 -7.66 13.56 10.38
N GLN A 287 -8.31 14.25 9.44
CA GLN A 287 -8.48 13.75 8.06
C GLN A 287 -7.40 14.26 7.12
N GLY A 288 -7.02 15.54 7.22
CA GLY A 288 -6.05 16.16 6.33
C GLY A 288 -4.60 15.72 6.58
N LEU A 289 -4.20 15.54 7.83
CA LEU A 289 -2.86 15.06 8.21
C LEU A 289 -2.86 13.62 8.75
N GLY A 290 -4.00 13.12 9.20
CA GLY A 290 -4.15 11.74 9.65
C GLY A 290 -4.60 10.82 8.52
N THR A 291 -5.91 10.60 8.34
CA THR A 291 -6.43 9.72 7.29
C THR A 291 -7.89 9.99 6.94
N SER A 292 -8.24 9.91 5.66
CA SER A 292 -9.64 9.95 5.17
C SER A 292 -10.45 8.70 5.56
N MET A 293 -9.80 7.62 6.00
CA MET A 293 -10.45 6.37 6.42
C MET A 293 -11.43 6.59 7.59
N LEU A 294 -11.26 7.65 8.38
CA LEU A 294 -12.21 8.04 9.44
C LEU A 294 -13.64 8.22 8.91
N GLN A 295 -13.81 8.64 7.66
CA GLN A 295 -15.11 8.79 7.02
C GLN A 295 -15.74 7.48 6.55
N MET A 296 -15.05 6.36 6.66
CA MET A 296 -15.55 5.08 6.12
C MET A 296 -16.88 4.67 6.72
N GLY A 297 -17.10 4.90 8.02
CA GLY A 297 -18.37 4.65 8.68
C GLY A 297 -19.53 5.46 8.10
N ASN A 298 -19.27 6.71 7.71
CA ASN A 298 -20.25 7.60 7.10
C ASN A 298 -20.46 7.25 5.61
N ILE A 299 -19.38 6.89 4.89
CA ILE A 299 -19.45 6.45 3.49
C ILE A 299 -20.32 5.20 3.34
N VAL A 300 -20.20 4.22 4.23
CA VAL A 300 -21.03 3.01 4.21
C VAL A 300 -22.51 3.35 4.41
N LYS A 301 -22.83 4.32 5.28
CA LYS A 301 -24.19 4.79 5.50
C LYS A 301 -24.70 5.63 4.32
N LYS A 302 -23.83 6.43 3.71
CA LYS A 302 -24.18 7.36 2.64
C LYS A 302 -23.04 7.51 1.61
N PRO A 303 -22.94 6.61 0.62
CA PRO A 303 -21.85 6.57 -0.37
C PRO A 303 -21.68 7.86 -1.18
N VAL A 304 -22.72 8.67 -1.30
CA VAL A 304 -22.69 9.93 -2.07
C VAL A 304 -21.66 10.91 -1.55
N ILE A 305 -21.33 10.91 -0.25
CA ILE A 305 -20.31 11.81 0.31
C ILE A 305 -18.91 11.56 -0.26
N TRP A 306 -18.67 10.38 -0.80
CA TRP A 306 -17.38 10.00 -1.40
C TRP A 306 -17.16 10.60 -2.80
N VAL A 307 -18.22 10.98 -3.47
CA VAL A 307 -18.19 11.42 -4.88
C VAL A 307 -17.41 12.73 -5.03
N ALA A 308 -17.58 13.70 -4.13
CA ALA A 308 -16.92 15.00 -4.24
C ALA A 308 -15.37 14.91 -4.20
N PRO A 309 -14.73 14.24 -3.22
CA PRO A 309 -13.28 14.04 -3.23
C PRO A 309 -12.80 13.16 -4.39
N THR A 310 -13.61 12.19 -4.83
CA THR A 310 -13.27 11.30 -5.95
C THR A 310 -13.25 12.07 -7.27
N LEU A 311 -14.21 12.97 -7.52
CA LEU A 311 -14.19 13.86 -8.68
C LEU A 311 -12.99 14.83 -8.61
N ALA A 312 -12.65 15.34 -7.44
CA ALA A 312 -11.45 16.15 -7.27
C ALA A 312 -10.18 15.34 -7.62
N ALA A 313 -10.09 14.08 -7.19
CA ALA A 313 -9.00 13.18 -7.57
C ALA A 313 -8.90 13.01 -9.10
N ALA A 314 -10.03 12.79 -9.77
CA ALA A 314 -10.08 12.64 -11.23
C ALA A 314 -9.56 13.87 -11.99
N VAL A 315 -9.68 15.06 -11.41
CA VAL A 315 -9.16 16.30 -12.00
C VAL A 315 -7.69 16.53 -11.63
N THR A 316 -7.32 16.32 -10.38
CA THR A 316 -5.96 16.60 -9.89
C THR A 316 -4.92 15.61 -10.43
N GLY A 317 -5.31 14.35 -10.70
CA GLY A 317 -4.43 13.35 -11.29
C GLY A 317 -3.81 13.76 -12.63
N PRO A 318 -4.61 14.09 -13.66
CA PRO A 318 -4.09 14.60 -14.93
C PRO A 318 -3.29 15.89 -14.80
N ILE A 319 -3.68 16.79 -13.92
CA ILE A 319 -2.92 18.02 -13.66
C ILE A 319 -1.53 17.68 -13.12
N SER A 320 -1.44 16.69 -12.23
CA SER A 320 -0.17 16.17 -11.70
C SER A 320 0.72 15.60 -12.80
N THR A 321 0.16 14.76 -13.69
CA THR A 321 0.94 14.04 -14.70
C THR A 321 1.31 14.90 -15.92
N MET A 322 0.41 15.78 -16.40
CA MET A 322 0.57 16.50 -17.65
C MET A 322 1.13 17.90 -17.47
N ILE A 323 0.69 18.63 -16.42
CA ILE A 323 1.05 20.05 -16.26
C ILE A 323 2.29 20.17 -15.39
N PHE A 324 2.25 19.64 -14.18
CA PHE A 324 3.34 19.78 -13.21
C PHE A 324 4.37 18.66 -13.28
N LYS A 325 4.06 17.56 -13.96
CA LYS A 325 4.90 16.36 -14.10
C LYS A 325 5.49 15.92 -12.75
N LEU A 326 4.63 15.86 -11.72
CA LEU A 326 5.01 15.46 -10.38
C LEU A 326 5.35 13.98 -10.38
N LYS A 327 6.52 13.65 -9.87
CA LYS A 327 7.05 12.28 -9.79
C LYS A 327 7.01 11.80 -8.35
N CYS A 328 6.72 10.52 -8.14
CA CYS A 328 6.78 9.87 -6.82
C CYS A 328 6.98 8.37 -6.97
N SER A 329 7.50 7.72 -5.95
CA SER A 329 7.69 6.27 -5.92
C SER A 329 7.50 5.70 -4.51
N GLY A 330 7.48 4.37 -4.41
CA GLY A 330 7.42 3.66 -3.15
C GLY A 330 6.18 3.93 -2.31
N VAL A 331 6.36 3.90 -1.00
CA VAL A 331 5.31 4.09 0.01
C VAL A 331 4.61 5.44 -0.11
N ALA A 332 5.39 6.48 -0.42
CA ALA A 332 4.90 7.87 -0.46
C ALA A 332 3.78 8.06 -1.50
N ALA A 333 3.83 7.31 -2.60
CA ALA A 333 2.80 7.34 -3.63
C ALA A 333 1.39 7.00 -3.12
N GLY A 334 1.28 6.21 -2.04
CA GLY A 334 0.01 5.79 -1.45
C GLY A 334 -0.43 6.57 -0.20
N MET A 335 0.27 7.64 0.19
CA MET A 335 0.07 8.28 1.50
C MET A 335 -0.68 9.61 1.46
N GLY A 336 -0.67 10.30 0.32
CA GLY A 336 -1.26 11.64 0.24
C GLY A 336 -0.66 12.60 1.29
N THR A 337 -1.50 13.40 1.92
CA THR A 337 -1.08 14.37 2.95
C THR A 337 -0.89 13.77 4.35
N CYS A 338 -1.06 12.45 4.53
CA CYS A 338 -0.81 11.77 5.80
C CYS A 338 0.64 12.03 6.27
N GLY A 339 0.80 12.74 7.39
CA GLY A 339 2.12 13.16 7.88
C GLY A 339 2.95 13.93 6.85
N LEU A 340 2.34 14.51 5.80
CA LEU A 340 2.98 15.16 4.64
C LEU A 340 3.87 14.23 3.80
N VAL A 341 3.70 12.93 3.92
CA VAL A 341 4.59 11.93 3.30
C VAL A 341 4.50 11.95 1.77
N GLY A 342 3.30 12.07 1.20
CA GLY A 342 3.12 12.20 -0.24
C GLY A 342 3.85 13.42 -0.82
N PRO A 343 3.61 14.64 -0.33
CA PRO A 343 4.36 15.83 -0.69
C PRO A 343 5.88 15.68 -0.55
N ILE A 344 6.36 15.07 0.56
CA ILE A 344 7.81 14.82 0.77
C ILE A 344 8.35 13.86 -0.30
N GLY A 345 7.63 12.76 -0.59
CA GLY A 345 8.03 11.83 -1.67
C GLY A 345 8.05 12.49 -3.05
N VAL A 346 7.15 13.44 -3.31
CA VAL A 346 7.18 14.23 -4.55
C VAL A 346 8.37 15.19 -4.58
N ILE A 347 8.74 15.80 -3.45
CA ILE A 347 9.94 16.65 -3.34
C ILE A 347 11.20 15.84 -3.66
N ASP A 348 11.28 14.63 -3.17
CA ASP A 348 12.44 13.74 -3.35
C ASP A 348 12.57 13.25 -4.81
N ALA A 349 11.47 12.83 -5.43
CA ALA A 349 11.48 12.19 -6.74
C ALA A 349 11.37 13.17 -7.92
N THR A 350 10.94 14.42 -7.72
CA THR A 350 10.75 15.41 -8.77
C THR A 350 11.95 16.36 -8.85
N GLU A 351 12.43 16.64 -10.05
CA GLU A 351 13.53 17.56 -10.29
C GLU A 351 13.27 18.94 -9.68
N ASN A 352 14.33 19.58 -9.17
CA ASN A 352 14.17 20.85 -8.48
C ASN A 352 13.85 22.00 -9.45
N SER A 353 12.64 22.51 -9.37
CA SER A 353 12.16 23.63 -10.20
C SER A 353 11.09 24.43 -9.42
N VAL A 354 10.88 25.68 -9.80
CA VAL A 354 9.77 26.50 -9.25
C VAL A 354 8.43 25.80 -9.51
N MET A 355 8.29 25.17 -10.69
CA MET A 355 7.08 24.46 -11.08
C MET A 355 6.76 23.28 -10.14
N LYS A 356 7.78 22.60 -9.63
CA LYS A 356 7.61 21.54 -8.61
C LYS A 356 6.93 22.07 -7.35
N TRP A 357 7.44 23.16 -6.78
CA TRP A 357 6.91 23.73 -5.55
C TRP A 357 5.48 24.26 -5.71
N VAL A 358 5.22 24.95 -6.83
CA VAL A 358 3.87 25.39 -7.19
C VAL A 358 2.95 24.18 -7.39
N GLY A 359 3.42 23.15 -8.10
CA GLY A 359 2.67 21.92 -8.34
C GLY A 359 2.31 21.19 -7.04
N ILE A 360 3.24 21.06 -6.12
CA ILE A 360 2.97 20.41 -4.82
C ILE A 360 1.88 21.15 -4.06
N VAL A 361 1.98 22.47 -3.93
CA VAL A 361 0.98 23.27 -3.21
C VAL A 361 -0.38 23.20 -3.90
N LEU A 362 -0.41 23.36 -5.23
CA LEU A 362 -1.66 23.34 -5.99
C LEU A 362 -2.29 21.94 -6.02
N VAL A 363 -1.53 20.90 -6.38
CA VAL A 363 -2.08 19.56 -6.60
C VAL A 363 -2.35 18.82 -5.29
N CYS A 364 -1.51 19.00 -4.28
CA CYS A 364 -1.69 18.27 -3.01
C CYS A 364 -2.61 18.98 -2.02
N ILE A 365 -2.83 20.29 -2.14
CA ILE A 365 -3.57 21.07 -1.12
C ILE A 365 -4.69 21.90 -1.75
N VAL A 366 -4.34 22.87 -2.60
CA VAL A 366 -5.29 23.91 -3.03
C VAL A 366 -6.38 23.38 -3.94
N LEU A 367 -6.02 22.68 -5.01
CA LEU A 367 -7.00 22.12 -5.95
C LEU A 367 -7.90 21.07 -5.29
N PRO A 368 -7.38 20.09 -4.50
CA PRO A 368 -8.20 19.19 -3.72
C PRO A 368 -9.23 19.91 -2.84
N ALA A 369 -8.79 20.95 -2.12
CA ALA A 369 -9.66 21.72 -1.23
C ALA A 369 -10.79 22.43 -2.01
N ILE A 370 -10.44 23.18 -3.06
CA ILE A 370 -11.39 23.97 -3.86
C ILE A 370 -12.36 23.06 -4.60
N LEU A 371 -11.85 22.06 -5.33
CA LEU A 371 -12.68 21.18 -6.15
C LEU A 371 -13.64 20.35 -5.30
N SER A 372 -13.13 19.75 -4.21
CA SER A 372 -14.00 18.98 -3.30
C SER A 372 -15.07 19.87 -2.66
N PHE A 373 -14.70 21.08 -2.26
CA PHE A 373 -15.67 22.05 -1.71
C PHE A 373 -16.75 22.40 -2.73
N VAL A 374 -16.37 22.76 -3.96
CA VAL A 374 -17.32 23.12 -5.02
C VAL A 374 -18.26 21.97 -5.33
N PHE A 375 -17.74 20.76 -5.57
CA PHE A 375 -18.57 19.59 -5.85
C PHE A 375 -19.49 19.25 -4.67
N ASN A 376 -19.02 19.35 -3.44
CA ASN A 376 -19.83 19.11 -2.26
C ASN A 376 -20.96 20.15 -2.10
N GLU A 377 -20.69 21.45 -2.35
CA GLU A 377 -21.72 22.49 -2.29
C GLU A 377 -22.81 22.27 -3.36
N ILE A 378 -22.42 21.83 -4.57
CA ILE A 378 -23.38 21.44 -5.61
C ILE A 378 -24.26 20.29 -5.11
N MET A 379 -23.65 19.23 -4.53
CA MET A 379 -24.38 18.08 -4.01
C MET A 379 -25.28 18.42 -2.83
N ARG A 380 -24.85 19.36 -1.95
CA ARG A 380 -25.68 19.87 -0.86
C ARG A 380 -26.88 20.68 -1.39
N LYS A 381 -26.70 21.52 -2.41
CA LYS A 381 -27.80 22.26 -3.07
C LYS A 381 -28.81 21.32 -3.76
N LEU A 382 -28.34 20.20 -4.29
CA LEU A 382 -29.21 19.16 -4.87
C LEU A 382 -29.90 18.29 -3.81
N GLY A 383 -29.63 18.52 -2.51
CA GLY A 383 -30.21 17.75 -1.41
C GLY A 383 -29.63 16.35 -1.23
N TRP A 384 -28.56 16.00 -1.95
CA TRP A 384 -27.93 14.68 -1.85
C TRP A 384 -27.13 14.49 -0.57
N ILE A 385 -26.55 15.57 -0.04
CA ILE A 385 -25.77 15.57 1.22
C ILE A 385 -26.44 16.54 2.19
N LYS A 386 -26.64 16.09 3.42
CA LYS A 386 -27.22 16.87 4.52
C LYS A 386 -26.19 17.16 5.61
N THR A 387 -26.44 18.18 6.42
CA THR A 387 -25.60 18.45 7.60
C THR A 387 -25.72 17.29 8.58
N GLY A 388 -24.58 16.81 9.07
CA GLY A 388 -24.46 15.62 9.94
C GLY A 388 -24.04 14.35 9.19
N ASP A 389 -24.15 14.27 7.86
CA ASP A 389 -23.78 13.08 7.09
C ASP A 389 -22.27 12.73 7.16
N MET A 390 -21.42 13.68 7.53
CA MET A 390 -19.94 13.53 7.63
C MET A 390 -19.42 13.77 9.04
N GLN A 391 -20.29 13.77 10.04
CA GLN A 391 -19.88 13.94 11.42
C GLN A 391 -19.03 12.76 11.90
N LEU A 392 -17.92 13.04 12.55
CA LEU A 392 -17.03 12.06 13.19
C LEU A 392 -17.29 12.06 14.69
N ASP A 393 -17.25 10.90 15.28
CA ASP A 393 -17.26 10.69 16.73
C ASP A 393 -15.81 10.81 17.25
N VAL A 394 -15.24 12.05 17.22
CA VAL A 394 -13.83 12.31 17.59
C VAL A 394 -13.78 13.34 18.71
#